data_c8860f7bc7456009898f4ee36d0e47f5
#
_entry.id   c8860f7bc7456009898f4ee36d0e47f5
#
_cell.length_a   1.000
_cell.length_b   1.000
_cell.length_c   1.000
_cell.angle_alpha   90.00
_cell.angle_beta   90.00
_cell.angle_gamma   90.00
#
_symmetry.space_group_name_H-M   'P 1'
#
loop_
_entity.id
_entity.type
_entity.pdbx_description
1 polymer ?
#
loop_
_entity_poly.entity_id
_entity_poly.type
_entity_poly.pdbx_seq_one_letter_code
_entity_poly.pdbx_strand_id
1 'polypeptide(L)'
;VKLAAGLVAIAVGAGLFTTAPTAAASAAQFCDELTAVWDGTNCVTTVESNRNARMTISLALPDGLLDNPTAGPVLREYYSNLINAWRRTGATMVRDSKGSAYVESYPGPGAVQSLVVHEVWLPDGVQANNAYRSFIFDLAQGRRLALADIFKSGVDPLQVIPPAARPLLPAALDAAPPPHEPGTYPFTVQEWEPSGSGSGFSGDYGGWALSTNELILRLPDAPMAHEYPIPRDRFVWSMDGGAVTIRVPLAALAASLRPEYGGT
;
A
#
# COMPACT_ATOMS: atom_id res chain seq x y z
N VAL A 1 -49.44 -54.32 -39.28
CA VAL A 1 -48.68 -53.90 -38.08
C VAL A 1 -47.41 -53.19 -38.58
N LYS A 2 -47.28 -51.85 -38.47
CA LYS A 2 -46.10 -51.08 -38.82
C LYS A 2 -45.43 -50.62 -37.55
N LEU A 3 -44.22 -51.07 -37.25
CA LEU A 3 -43.39 -50.58 -36.20
C LEU A 3 -42.60 -49.36 -36.72
N ALA A 4 -42.76 -48.23 -36.01
CA ALA A 4 -41.97 -47.02 -36.19
C ALA A 4 -40.82 -47.03 -35.17
N ALA A 5 -39.56 -47.05 -35.64
CA ALA A 5 -38.38 -46.91 -34.80
C ALA A 5 -38.07 -45.40 -34.63
N GLY A 6 -38.16 -44.92 -33.38
CA GLY A 6 -37.75 -43.56 -33.04
C GLY A 6 -36.25 -43.52 -32.72
N LEU A 7 -35.53 -42.71 -33.45
CA LEU A 7 -34.13 -42.35 -33.17
C LEU A 7 -34.10 -41.24 -32.11
N VAL A 8 -33.52 -41.53 -30.93
CA VAL A 8 -33.22 -40.52 -29.90
C VAL A 8 -31.81 -40.02 -30.18
N ALA A 9 -31.68 -38.77 -30.58
CA ALA A 9 -30.39 -38.08 -30.71
C ALA A 9 -29.99 -37.50 -29.35
N ILE A 10 -28.92 -38.05 -28.73
CA ILE A 10 -28.29 -37.51 -27.53
C ILE A 10 -27.33 -36.40 -27.99
N ALA A 11 -27.66 -35.15 -27.73
CA ALA A 11 -26.75 -34.03 -27.91
C ALA A 11 -25.78 -33.98 -26.69
N VAL A 12 -24.53 -34.38 -26.93
CA VAL A 12 -23.45 -34.18 -25.94
C VAL A 12 -23.00 -32.73 -26.04
N GLY A 13 -23.49 -31.90 -25.14
CA GLY A 13 -23.00 -30.53 -24.96
C GLY A 13 -21.58 -30.54 -24.37
N ALA A 14 -20.59 -30.22 -25.18
CA ALA A 14 -19.23 -29.95 -24.71
C ALA A 14 -19.26 -28.61 -23.94
N GLY A 15 -19.39 -28.67 -22.62
CA GLY A 15 -19.20 -27.53 -21.75
C GLY A 15 -17.74 -27.12 -21.77
N LEU A 16 -17.46 -25.95 -22.32
CA LEU A 16 -16.15 -25.30 -22.20
C LEU A 16 -16.02 -24.84 -20.72
N PHE A 17 -15.33 -25.63 -19.92
CA PHE A 17 -14.88 -25.20 -18.60
C PHE A 17 -13.72 -24.23 -18.79
N THR A 18 -14.00 -22.93 -18.81
CA THR A 18 -12.96 -21.91 -18.67
C THR A 18 -12.50 -21.93 -17.21
N THR A 19 -11.38 -22.58 -16.94
CA THR A 19 -10.72 -22.46 -15.63
C THR A 19 -10.23 -21.03 -15.47
N ALA A 20 -10.66 -20.36 -14.39
CA ALA A 20 -10.10 -19.07 -14.04
C ALA A 20 -8.56 -19.21 -13.85
N PRO A 21 -7.76 -18.26 -14.33
CA PRO A 21 -6.32 -18.28 -14.12
C PRO A 21 -6.01 -18.29 -12.62
N THR A 22 -4.96 -18.99 -12.24
CA THR A 22 -4.47 -18.93 -10.86
C THR A 22 -3.88 -17.52 -10.58
N ALA A 23 -3.88 -17.09 -9.34
CA ALA A 23 -3.31 -15.77 -8.98
C ALA A 23 -1.86 -15.59 -9.44
N ALA A 24 -1.06 -16.65 -9.43
CA ALA A 24 0.30 -16.63 -9.95
C ALA A 24 0.36 -16.45 -11.49
N ALA A 25 -0.58 -17.03 -12.24
CA ALA A 25 -0.66 -16.84 -13.69
C ALA A 25 -1.04 -15.39 -14.03
N SER A 26 -1.96 -14.81 -13.27
CA SER A 26 -2.37 -13.41 -13.42
C SER A 26 -1.24 -12.43 -13.06
N ALA A 27 -0.44 -12.72 -12.03
CA ALA A 27 0.73 -11.94 -11.66
C ALA A 27 1.78 -11.97 -12.78
N ALA A 28 2.10 -13.15 -13.31
CA ALA A 28 3.05 -13.28 -14.41
C ALA A 28 2.58 -12.53 -15.67
N GLN A 29 1.30 -12.67 -16.03
CA GLN A 29 0.72 -11.93 -17.15
C GLN A 29 0.81 -10.43 -16.95
N PHE A 30 0.52 -9.93 -15.75
CA PHE A 30 0.61 -8.51 -15.47
C PHE A 30 2.06 -8.01 -15.51
N CYS A 31 3.04 -8.81 -15.07
CA CYS A 31 4.46 -8.47 -15.23
C CYS A 31 4.84 -8.34 -16.70
N ASP A 32 4.33 -9.23 -17.58
CA ASP A 32 4.55 -9.13 -19.03
C ASP A 32 3.95 -7.85 -19.61
N GLU A 33 2.73 -7.47 -19.18
CA GLU A 33 2.10 -6.20 -19.57
C GLU A 33 2.94 -4.99 -19.14
N LEU A 34 3.61 -5.09 -17.99
CA LEU A 34 4.57 -4.09 -17.51
C LEU A 34 5.94 -4.16 -18.19
N THR A 35 6.16 -5.08 -19.13
CA THR A 35 7.48 -5.35 -19.73
C THR A 35 8.53 -5.66 -18.64
N ALA A 36 8.14 -6.49 -17.68
CA ALA A 36 8.96 -6.96 -16.57
C ALA A 36 8.88 -8.51 -16.54
N VAL A 37 9.78 -9.14 -15.79
CA VAL A 37 9.82 -10.58 -15.62
C VAL A 37 9.25 -10.94 -14.25
N TRP A 38 8.34 -11.91 -14.21
CA TRP A 38 7.88 -12.52 -12.98
C TRP A 38 8.92 -13.53 -12.47
N ASP A 39 9.51 -13.27 -11.28
CA ASP A 39 10.53 -14.15 -10.67
C ASP A 39 9.94 -15.22 -9.74
N GLY A 40 8.60 -15.28 -9.63
CA GLY A 40 7.86 -16.14 -8.70
C GLY A 40 7.33 -15.40 -7.47
N THR A 41 7.77 -14.16 -7.25
CA THR A 41 7.39 -13.32 -6.11
C THR A 41 7.16 -11.87 -6.52
N ASN A 42 7.99 -11.35 -7.43
CA ASN A 42 7.97 -9.95 -7.85
C ASN A 42 8.00 -9.81 -9.37
N CYS A 43 7.51 -8.69 -9.87
CA CYS A 43 7.85 -8.21 -11.20
C CYS A 43 9.20 -7.52 -11.16
N VAL A 44 10.18 -8.02 -11.88
CA VAL A 44 11.54 -7.48 -11.90
C VAL A 44 11.90 -6.96 -13.29
N THR A 45 12.50 -5.79 -13.35
CA THR A 45 13.07 -5.23 -14.58
C THR A 45 14.32 -4.41 -14.27
N THR A 46 15.13 -4.17 -15.27
CA THR A 46 16.34 -3.35 -15.16
C THR A 46 16.32 -2.27 -16.23
N VAL A 47 16.70 -1.07 -15.83
CA VAL A 47 16.85 0.07 -16.72
C VAL A 47 18.33 0.45 -16.78
N GLU A 48 18.88 0.56 -17.96
CA GLU A 48 20.21 1.11 -18.16
C GLU A 48 20.11 2.59 -18.55
N SER A 49 20.87 3.42 -17.86
CA SER A 49 20.91 4.84 -18.13
C SER A 49 21.84 5.15 -19.29
N ASN A 50 21.68 6.32 -19.88
CA ASN A 50 22.59 6.85 -20.90
C ASN A 50 23.99 7.21 -20.33
N ARG A 51 24.22 6.96 -19.04
CA ARG A 51 25.48 7.20 -18.32
C ARG A 51 26.09 5.92 -17.76
N ASN A 52 25.71 4.75 -18.31
CA ASN A 52 26.19 3.44 -17.89
C ASN A 52 25.85 3.05 -16.43
N ALA A 53 24.87 3.68 -15.83
CA ALA A 53 24.34 3.27 -14.55
C ALA A 53 23.12 2.34 -14.75
N ARG A 54 22.86 1.51 -13.76
CA ARG A 54 21.80 0.52 -13.80
C ARG A 54 20.83 0.73 -12.64
N MET A 55 19.53 0.76 -12.94
CA MET A 55 18.49 0.73 -11.93
C MET A 55 17.74 -0.60 -11.99
N THR A 56 17.77 -1.36 -10.89
CA THR A 56 16.93 -2.56 -10.73
C THR A 56 15.63 -2.17 -10.07
N ILE A 57 14.51 -2.58 -10.66
CA ILE A 57 13.16 -2.34 -10.17
C ILE A 57 12.54 -3.68 -9.81
N SER A 58 11.98 -3.79 -8.59
CA SER A 58 11.32 -4.98 -8.07
C SER A 58 9.99 -4.60 -7.43
N LEU A 59 8.89 -5.14 -7.94
CA LEU A 59 7.54 -4.84 -7.48
C LEU A 59 6.88 -6.11 -6.94
N ALA A 60 6.64 -6.17 -5.63
CA ALA A 60 5.75 -7.17 -5.07
C ALA A 60 4.31 -6.87 -5.48
N LEU A 61 3.57 -7.91 -5.87
CA LEU A 61 2.17 -7.79 -6.30
C LEU A 61 1.23 -8.35 -5.23
N PRO A 62 0.04 -7.76 -5.05
CA PRO A 62 -0.93 -8.25 -4.09
C PRO A 62 -1.65 -9.50 -4.62
N ASP A 63 -1.66 -10.55 -3.81
CA ASP A 63 -2.31 -11.82 -4.15
C ASP A 63 -3.80 -11.64 -4.41
N GLY A 64 -4.26 -12.08 -5.59
CA GLY A 64 -5.66 -12.14 -5.98
C GLY A 64 -6.37 -10.79 -6.20
N LEU A 65 -5.78 -9.68 -5.78
CA LEU A 65 -6.42 -8.36 -5.92
C LEU A 65 -6.30 -7.76 -7.31
N LEU A 66 -5.31 -8.17 -8.10
CA LEU A 66 -5.16 -7.70 -9.48
C LEU A 66 -6.30 -8.15 -10.40
N ASP A 67 -6.94 -9.27 -10.09
CA ASP A 67 -8.08 -9.81 -10.84
C ASP A 67 -9.43 -9.45 -10.22
N ASN A 68 -9.41 -8.80 -9.06
CA ASN A 68 -10.63 -8.34 -8.43
C ASN A 68 -11.23 -7.17 -9.24
N PRO A 69 -12.53 -7.19 -9.56
CA PRO A 69 -13.15 -6.17 -10.41
C PRO A 69 -13.13 -4.77 -9.80
N THR A 70 -13.03 -4.66 -8.47
CA THR A 70 -12.97 -3.37 -7.76
C THR A 70 -11.53 -2.90 -7.58
N ALA A 71 -10.65 -3.77 -7.11
CA ALA A 71 -9.28 -3.43 -6.77
C ALA A 71 -8.36 -3.44 -7.99
N GLY A 72 -8.55 -4.40 -8.91
CA GLY A 72 -7.65 -4.65 -10.03
C GLY A 72 -7.38 -3.43 -10.91
N PRO A 73 -8.40 -2.72 -11.41
CA PRO A 73 -8.16 -1.54 -12.25
C PRO A 73 -7.31 -0.46 -11.54
N VAL A 74 -7.59 -0.20 -10.26
CA VAL A 74 -6.86 0.80 -9.46
C VAL A 74 -5.41 0.39 -9.24
N LEU A 75 -5.18 -0.88 -8.90
CA LEU A 75 -3.85 -1.40 -8.62
C LEU A 75 -3.00 -1.53 -9.90
N ARG A 76 -3.58 -2.00 -11.00
CA ARG A 76 -2.89 -2.08 -12.29
C ARG A 76 -2.46 -0.70 -12.77
N GLU A 77 -3.32 0.31 -12.66
CA GLU A 77 -2.98 1.70 -12.98
C GLU A 77 -1.83 2.20 -12.09
N TYR A 78 -1.93 1.98 -10.78
CA TYR A 78 -0.90 2.39 -9.84
C TYR A 78 0.48 1.79 -10.16
N TYR A 79 0.56 0.45 -10.33
CA TYR A 79 1.83 -0.21 -10.62
C TYR A 79 2.40 0.18 -11.99
N SER A 80 1.54 0.39 -12.98
CA SER A 80 1.95 0.88 -14.30
C SER A 80 2.56 2.28 -14.20
N ASN A 81 1.95 3.16 -13.43
CA ASN A 81 2.46 4.50 -13.20
C ASN A 81 3.79 4.49 -12.43
N LEU A 82 3.89 3.65 -11.40
CA LEU A 82 5.08 3.52 -10.58
C LEU A 82 6.29 3.03 -11.38
N ILE A 83 6.14 1.91 -12.10
CA ILE A 83 7.25 1.34 -12.88
C ILE A 83 7.70 2.29 -13.98
N ASN A 84 6.76 2.99 -14.63
CA ASN A 84 7.08 3.98 -15.66
C ASN A 84 7.77 5.22 -15.08
N ALA A 85 7.39 5.67 -13.88
CA ALA A 85 8.08 6.76 -13.19
C ALA A 85 9.53 6.35 -12.86
N TRP A 86 9.71 5.16 -12.29
CA TRP A 86 11.04 4.66 -11.95
C TRP A 86 11.90 4.40 -13.19
N ARG A 87 11.32 3.94 -14.29
CA ARG A 87 12.06 3.81 -15.56
C ARG A 87 12.56 5.15 -16.07
N ARG A 88 11.76 6.20 -16.01
CA ARG A 88 12.20 7.55 -16.40
C ARG A 88 13.34 8.04 -15.50
N THR A 89 13.24 7.83 -14.19
CA THR A 89 14.31 8.13 -13.25
C THR A 89 15.56 7.33 -13.56
N GLY A 90 15.45 6.01 -13.71
CA GLY A 90 16.56 5.10 -14.01
C GLY A 90 17.32 5.47 -15.28
N ALA A 91 16.61 5.89 -16.33
CA ALA A 91 17.22 6.27 -17.61
C ALA A 91 18.19 7.46 -17.52
N THR A 92 18.12 8.26 -16.46
CA THR A 92 18.97 9.46 -16.26
C THR A 92 19.97 9.32 -15.10
N MET A 93 19.96 8.18 -14.38
CA MET A 93 20.85 7.98 -13.24
C MET A 93 22.31 7.99 -13.64
N VAL A 94 23.17 8.49 -12.73
CA VAL A 94 24.63 8.55 -12.91
C VAL A 94 25.34 7.42 -12.15
N ARG A 95 24.63 6.74 -11.26
CA ARG A 95 25.11 5.61 -10.45
C ARG A 95 24.03 4.54 -10.36
N ASP A 96 24.43 3.34 -10.05
CA ASP A 96 23.51 2.23 -9.83
C ASP A 96 22.51 2.58 -8.71
N SER A 97 21.29 2.09 -8.85
CA SER A 97 20.21 2.35 -7.90
C SER A 97 19.21 1.20 -7.86
N LYS A 98 18.32 1.22 -6.87
CA LYS A 98 17.25 0.23 -6.73
C LYS A 98 15.92 0.92 -6.43
N GLY A 99 14.86 0.43 -7.05
CA GLY A 99 13.48 0.74 -6.70
C GLY A 99 12.77 -0.54 -6.28
N SER A 100 12.18 -0.57 -5.08
CA SER A 100 11.45 -1.73 -4.59
C SER A 100 10.10 -1.30 -4.06
N ALA A 101 9.04 -2.04 -4.39
CA ALA A 101 7.74 -1.90 -3.78
C ALA A 101 7.40 -3.17 -3.03
N TYR A 102 7.15 -3.04 -1.74
CA TYR A 102 6.73 -4.11 -0.85
C TYR A 102 5.23 -3.96 -0.57
N VAL A 103 4.57 -5.08 -0.30
CA VAL A 103 3.12 -5.11 -0.07
C VAL A 103 2.82 -5.64 1.31
N GLU A 104 2.00 -4.94 2.05
CA GLU A 104 1.37 -5.39 3.29
C GLU A 104 -0.13 -5.45 3.08
N SER A 105 -0.74 -6.58 3.43
CA SER A 105 -2.18 -6.80 3.31
C SER A 105 -2.83 -6.96 4.68
N TYR A 106 -3.95 -6.29 4.87
CA TYR A 106 -4.70 -6.32 6.12
C TYR A 106 -6.17 -6.63 5.81
N PRO A 107 -6.66 -7.83 6.17
CA PRO A 107 -8.10 -8.08 6.17
C PRO A 107 -8.77 -7.21 7.24
N GLY A 108 -9.80 -6.49 6.84
CA GLY A 108 -10.60 -5.62 7.71
C GLY A 108 -11.92 -6.27 8.13
N PRO A 109 -12.82 -5.51 8.76
CA PRO A 109 -14.18 -5.96 9.07
C PRO A 109 -14.95 -6.33 7.79
N GLY A 110 -15.74 -7.38 7.85
CA GLY A 110 -16.56 -7.83 6.72
C GLY A 110 -15.72 -8.23 5.52
N ALA A 111 -15.95 -7.60 4.38
CA ALA A 111 -15.23 -7.82 3.14
C ALA A 111 -14.23 -6.67 2.83
N VAL A 112 -13.82 -5.93 3.84
CA VAL A 112 -12.81 -4.88 3.67
C VAL A 112 -11.43 -5.52 3.51
N GLN A 113 -10.70 -5.04 2.50
CA GLN A 113 -9.32 -5.41 2.26
C GLN A 113 -8.49 -4.13 2.16
N SER A 114 -7.52 -3.99 3.05
CA SER A 114 -6.54 -2.91 3.00
C SER A 114 -5.22 -3.41 2.46
N LEU A 115 -4.61 -2.59 1.63
CA LEU A 115 -3.30 -2.81 1.05
C LEU A 115 -2.44 -1.58 1.32
N VAL A 116 -1.23 -1.79 1.82
CA VAL A 116 -0.22 -0.74 1.93
C VAL A 116 0.97 -1.14 1.07
N VAL A 117 1.31 -0.30 0.12
CA VAL A 117 2.51 -0.47 -0.68
C VAL A 117 3.60 0.44 -0.12
N HIS A 118 4.69 -0.16 0.31
CA HIS A 118 5.88 0.55 0.75
C HIS A 118 6.84 0.67 -0.43
N GLU A 119 6.93 1.86 -1.00
CA GLU A 119 7.87 2.24 -2.04
C GLU A 119 9.21 2.58 -1.41
N VAL A 120 10.29 1.98 -1.89
CA VAL A 120 11.65 2.26 -1.47
C VAL A 120 12.49 2.56 -2.71
N TRP A 121 13.01 3.76 -2.80
CA TRP A 121 14.00 4.11 -3.80
C TRP A 121 15.35 4.34 -3.10
N LEU A 122 16.33 3.51 -3.46
CA LEU A 122 17.68 3.57 -2.93
C LEU A 122 18.63 4.02 -4.04
N PRO A 123 18.95 5.32 -4.13
CA PRO A 123 20.03 5.80 -4.96
C PRO A 123 21.38 5.43 -4.31
N ASP A 124 22.37 5.06 -5.13
CA ASP A 124 23.66 4.60 -4.63
C ASP A 124 24.35 5.63 -3.72
N GLY A 125 24.77 5.17 -2.54
CA GLY A 125 25.50 5.98 -1.55
C GLY A 125 24.67 7.05 -0.84
N VAL A 126 23.35 7.01 -0.97
CA VAL A 126 22.40 7.95 -0.32
C VAL A 126 21.40 7.15 0.50
N GLN A 127 20.75 7.82 1.45
CA GLN A 127 19.65 7.24 2.22
C GLN A 127 18.49 6.84 1.31
N ALA A 128 17.79 5.78 1.69
CA ALA A 128 16.58 5.36 1.01
C ALA A 128 15.50 6.43 1.11
N ASN A 129 14.82 6.69 0.00
CA ASN A 129 13.62 7.50 -0.04
C ASN A 129 12.41 6.56 0.03
N ASN A 130 11.54 6.76 1.00
CA ASN A 130 10.41 5.89 1.28
C ASN A 130 9.08 6.61 1.07
N ALA A 131 8.07 5.85 0.62
CA ALA A 131 6.71 6.31 0.58
C ALA A 131 5.75 5.16 0.90
N TYR A 132 4.65 5.46 1.56
CA TYR A 132 3.58 4.51 1.83
C TYR A 132 2.33 4.90 1.07
N ARG A 133 1.78 3.95 0.30
CA ARG A 133 0.57 4.16 -0.50
C ARG A 133 -0.52 3.22 -0.02
N SER A 134 -1.64 3.78 0.34
CA SER A 134 -2.76 3.03 0.92
C SER A 134 -3.89 2.86 -0.07
N PHE A 135 -4.40 1.64 -0.13
CA PHE A 135 -5.55 1.27 -0.94
C PHE A 135 -6.48 0.43 -0.06
N ILE A 136 -7.64 0.94 0.25
CA ILE A 136 -8.63 0.27 1.06
C ILE A 136 -9.87 0.05 0.21
N PHE A 137 -10.32 -1.21 0.15
CA PHE A 137 -11.47 -1.61 -0.66
C PHE A 137 -12.51 -2.27 0.21
N ASP A 138 -13.75 -1.88 0.05
CA ASP A 138 -14.91 -2.68 0.46
C ASP A 138 -15.32 -3.52 -0.75
N LEU A 139 -14.89 -4.78 -0.74
CA LEU A 139 -15.08 -5.69 -1.87
C LEU A 139 -16.54 -6.14 -1.99
N ALA A 140 -17.33 -6.10 -0.91
CA ALA A 140 -18.75 -6.40 -0.95
C ALA A 140 -19.56 -5.25 -1.57
N GLN A 141 -19.16 -4.01 -1.30
CA GLN A 141 -19.79 -2.82 -1.90
C GLN A 141 -19.18 -2.44 -3.25
N GLY A 142 -18.10 -3.10 -3.67
CA GLY A 142 -17.45 -2.84 -4.94
C GLY A 142 -16.84 -1.44 -5.05
N ARG A 143 -16.28 -0.90 -3.97
CA ARG A 143 -15.72 0.46 -3.95
C ARG A 143 -14.43 0.60 -3.17
N ARG A 144 -13.63 1.59 -3.54
CA ARG A 144 -12.51 2.07 -2.74
C ARG A 144 -13.03 2.96 -1.61
N LEU A 145 -12.42 2.86 -0.42
CA LEU A 145 -12.76 3.67 0.74
C LEU A 145 -11.75 4.80 0.92
N ALA A 146 -12.25 6.00 1.19
CA ALA A 146 -11.52 7.08 1.82
C ALA A 146 -11.62 6.96 3.35
N LEU A 147 -10.71 7.61 4.09
CA LEU A 147 -10.71 7.56 5.56
C LEU A 147 -12.06 8.01 6.14
N ALA A 148 -12.66 9.06 5.59
CA ALA A 148 -13.95 9.55 6.04
C ALA A 148 -15.11 8.55 5.83
N ASP A 149 -14.98 7.61 4.90
CA ASP A 149 -16.03 6.64 4.59
C ASP A 149 -16.28 5.64 5.72
N ILE A 150 -15.30 5.37 6.57
CA ILE A 150 -15.44 4.45 7.69
C ILE A 150 -16.10 5.10 8.92
N PHE A 151 -16.26 6.43 8.93
CA PHE A 151 -16.87 7.18 10.02
C PHE A 151 -18.36 7.48 9.77
N LYS A 152 -19.11 7.70 10.84
CA LYS A 152 -20.50 8.14 10.77
C LYS A 152 -20.62 9.49 10.05
N SER A 153 -21.75 9.72 9.41
CA SER A 153 -22.00 11.01 8.74
C SER A 153 -21.80 12.20 9.69
N GLY A 154 -21.08 13.21 9.23
CA GLY A 154 -20.79 14.42 10.01
C GLY A 154 -19.65 14.28 11.03
N VAL A 155 -19.03 13.11 11.13
CA VAL A 155 -17.82 12.92 11.96
C VAL A 155 -16.59 13.28 11.12
N ASP A 156 -15.76 14.19 11.65
CA ASP A 156 -14.46 14.51 11.06
C ASP A 156 -13.37 13.59 11.62
N PRO A 157 -12.77 12.72 10.79
CA PRO A 157 -11.67 11.83 11.21
C PRO A 157 -10.50 12.59 11.86
N LEU A 158 -10.19 13.79 11.35
CA LEU A 158 -9.06 14.58 11.83
C LEU A 158 -9.30 15.18 13.23
N GLN A 159 -10.52 15.10 13.73
CA GLN A 159 -10.87 15.53 15.10
C GLN A 159 -10.98 14.34 16.07
N VAL A 160 -11.39 13.17 15.59
CA VAL A 160 -11.67 12.02 16.47
C VAL A 160 -10.49 11.05 16.58
N ILE A 161 -9.62 10.98 15.56
CA ILE A 161 -8.45 10.12 15.58
C ILE A 161 -7.39 10.63 16.56
N PRO A 162 -7.01 11.95 16.61
CA PRO A 162 -5.91 12.41 17.43
C PRO A 162 -6.04 12.09 18.92
N PRO A 163 -7.19 12.26 19.59
CA PRO A 163 -7.33 11.87 20.99
C PRO A 163 -7.08 10.38 21.25
N ALA A 164 -7.42 9.50 20.30
CA ALA A 164 -7.20 8.06 20.40
C ALA A 164 -5.76 7.66 20.05
N ALA A 165 -5.14 8.35 19.13
CA ALA A 165 -3.77 8.07 18.65
C ALA A 165 -2.69 8.64 19.56
N ARG A 166 -2.92 9.82 20.16
CA ARG A 166 -1.92 10.56 20.96
C ARG A 166 -1.27 9.74 22.08
N PRO A 167 -1.98 8.95 22.89
CA PRO A 167 -1.36 8.13 23.93
C PRO A 167 -0.48 7.00 23.39
N LEU A 168 -0.65 6.62 22.10
CA LEU A 168 0.10 5.55 21.45
C LEU A 168 1.33 6.08 20.72
N LEU A 169 1.37 7.36 20.43
CA LEU A 169 2.39 7.99 19.59
C LEU A 169 3.81 7.91 20.19
N PRO A 170 4.07 8.16 21.49
CA PRO A 170 5.41 8.04 22.05
C PRO A 170 6.03 6.65 21.82
N ALA A 171 5.27 5.59 22.10
CA ALA A 171 5.75 4.22 21.89
C ALA A 171 5.97 3.91 20.39
N ALA A 172 5.15 4.48 19.51
CA ALA A 172 5.32 4.33 18.05
C ALA A 172 6.55 5.07 17.55
N LEU A 173 6.85 6.23 18.12
CA LEU A 173 8.07 6.99 17.84
C LEU A 173 9.31 6.25 18.31
N ASP A 174 9.28 5.70 19.53
CA ASP A 174 10.40 4.92 20.09
C ASP A 174 10.68 3.62 19.30
N ALA A 175 9.65 3.06 18.69
CA ALA A 175 9.76 1.84 17.87
C ALA A 175 10.13 2.11 16.41
N ALA A 176 10.08 3.36 15.96
CA ALA A 176 10.31 3.70 14.56
C ALA A 176 11.81 3.58 14.19
N PRO A 177 12.14 3.06 12.99
CA PRO A 177 13.52 3.04 12.52
C PRO A 177 14.02 4.46 12.18
N PRO A 178 15.34 4.70 12.21
CA PRO A 178 16.37 3.78 12.66
C PRO A 178 16.39 3.59 14.18
N PRO A 179 17.03 2.54 14.70
CA PRO A 179 17.16 2.33 16.14
C PRO A 179 17.76 3.57 16.84
N HIS A 180 17.11 4.01 17.91
CA HIS A 180 17.50 5.16 18.69
C HIS A 180 17.10 4.95 20.16
N GLU A 181 17.67 5.75 21.06
CA GLU A 181 17.28 5.72 22.47
C GLU A 181 15.84 6.25 22.64
N PRO A 182 15.01 5.58 23.46
CA PRO A 182 13.64 6.02 23.72
C PRO A 182 13.55 7.50 24.14
N GLY A 183 12.56 8.21 23.61
CA GLY A 183 12.34 9.62 23.89
C GLY A 183 13.32 10.60 23.23
N THR A 184 14.20 10.11 22.34
CA THR A 184 15.21 10.97 21.68
C THR A 184 14.82 11.44 20.28
N TYR A 185 13.56 11.39 19.91
CA TYR A 185 13.07 11.94 18.66
C TYR A 185 13.08 13.48 18.68
N PRO A 186 13.46 14.12 17.54
CA PRO A 186 13.71 15.57 17.50
C PRO A 186 12.43 16.43 17.40
N PHE A 187 11.26 15.80 17.32
CA PHE A 187 9.99 16.46 17.06
C PHE A 187 9.06 16.33 18.27
N THR A 188 8.20 17.31 18.44
CA THR A 188 7.15 17.23 19.45
C THR A 188 6.03 16.30 19.00
N VAL A 189 5.30 15.70 19.95
CA VAL A 189 4.16 14.82 19.64
C VAL A 189 3.12 15.54 18.80
N GLN A 190 2.94 16.84 18.98
CA GLN A 190 1.98 17.65 18.24
C GLN A 190 2.29 17.77 16.76
N GLU A 191 3.56 17.65 16.35
CA GLU A 191 3.95 17.69 14.93
C GLU A 191 3.52 16.46 14.17
N TRP A 192 3.13 15.39 14.88
CA TRP A 192 2.60 14.15 14.29
C TRP A 192 1.08 14.09 14.26
N GLU A 193 0.41 15.16 14.67
CA GLU A 193 -1.04 15.30 14.57
C GLU A 193 -1.43 16.18 13.37
N PRO A 194 -2.65 16.00 12.82
CA PRO A 194 -3.14 16.89 11.77
C PRO A 194 -3.13 18.34 12.22
N SER A 195 -2.61 19.20 11.40
CA SER A 195 -2.65 20.64 11.64
C SER A 195 -3.42 21.33 10.54
N GLY A 196 -4.33 22.22 10.90
CA GLY A 196 -5.09 23.01 9.93
C GLY A 196 -4.25 23.90 9.01
N SER A 197 -2.94 24.01 9.28
CA SER A 197 -1.98 24.73 8.44
C SER A 197 -1.30 23.84 7.40
N GLY A 198 -1.58 22.53 7.36
CA GLY A 198 -0.92 21.57 6.48
C GLY A 198 0.55 21.31 6.84
N SER A 199 1.04 21.85 7.95
CA SER A 199 2.35 21.54 8.51
C SER A 199 2.24 20.39 9.49
N GLY A 200 3.14 19.43 9.42
CA GLY A 200 3.17 18.29 10.32
C GLY A 200 3.39 16.97 9.58
N PHE A 201 3.70 15.95 10.35
CA PHE A 201 4.10 14.65 9.82
C PHE A 201 2.94 13.64 9.71
N SER A 202 1.72 14.05 10.06
CA SER A 202 0.55 13.18 9.98
C SER A 202 0.07 12.94 8.55
N GLY A 203 0.38 13.85 7.62
CA GLY A 203 -0.16 13.83 6.26
C GLY A 203 -1.69 13.73 6.23
N ASP A 204 -2.37 14.31 7.24
CA ASP A 204 -3.80 14.17 7.46
C ASP A 204 -4.29 12.71 7.44
N TYR A 205 -3.41 11.79 7.87
CA TYR A 205 -3.64 10.36 7.90
C TYR A 205 -3.93 9.74 6.51
N GLY A 206 -3.32 10.29 5.46
CA GLY A 206 -3.44 9.75 4.10
C GLY A 206 -2.89 8.32 3.98
N GLY A 207 -1.85 7.99 4.77
CA GLY A 207 -1.29 6.65 4.88
C GLY A 207 -1.98 5.84 5.97
N TRP A 208 -3.01 5.06 5.63
CA TRP A 208 -3.76 4.26 6.61
C TRP A 208 -4.16 2.88 6.08
N ALA A 209 -4.49 1.99 7.00
CA ALA A 209 -5.11 0.69 6.71
C ALA A 209 -6.13 0.35 7.80
N LEU A 210 -7.12 -0.44 7.45
CA LEU A 210 -8.09 -0.99 8.36
C LEU A 210 -7.86 -2.49 8.51
N SER A 211 -7.50 -2.93 9.70
CA SER A 211 -7.49 -4.34 10.07
C SER A 211 -8.77 -4.72 10.79
N THR A 212 -8.91 -6.00 11.13
CA THR A 212 -10.11 -6.49 11.86
C THR A 212 -10.33 -5.74 13.18
N ASN A 213 -9.26 -5.26 13.85
CA ASN A 213 -9.34 -4.71 15.19
C ASN A 213 -8.72 -3.31 15.33
N GLU A 214 -8.04 -2.83 14.31
CA GLU A 214 -7.23 -1.61 14.41
C GLU A 214 -7.36 -0.74 13.16
N LEU A 215 -7.36 0.56 13.38
CA LEU A 215 -7.00 1.55 12.38
C LEU A 215 -5.48 1.74 12.45
N ILE A 216 -4.78 1.38 11.40
CA ILE A 216 -3.32 1.47 11.30
C ILE A 216 -2.99 2.76 10.54
N LEU A 217 -2.21 3.64 11.16
CA LEU A 217 -1.76 4.89 10.57
C LEU A 217 -0.26 4.79 10.25
N ARG A 218 0.11 5.15 9.03
CA ARG A 218 1.49 5.21 8.55
C ARG A 218 1.90 6.68 8.37
N LEU A 219 2.84 7.13 9.15
CA LEU A 219 3.29 8.52 9.18
C LEU A 219 4.79 8.60 8.90
N PRO A 220 5.27 9.49 8.03
CA PRO A 220 4.48 10.30 7.09
C PRO A 220 3.92 9.46 5.92
N ASP A 221 2.89 9.96 5.26
CA ASP A 221 2.26 9.31 4.10
C ASP A 221 2.96 9.61 2.76
N ALA A 222 3.82 10.61 2.74
CA ALA A 222 4.57 11.06 1.57
C ALA A 222 6.07 10.80 1.74
N PRO A 223 6.83 10.62 0.64
CA PRO A 223 8.27 10.53 0.72
C PRO A 223 8.85 11.83 1.26
N MET A 224 9.77 11.69 2.19
CA MET A 224 10.53 12.80 2.72
C MET A 224 11.96 12.66 2.23
N ALA A 225 12.37 13.50 1.29
CA ALA A 225 13.70 13.47 0.74
C ALA A 225 14.69 14.18 1.68
N HIS A 226 15.75 13.49 2.06
CA HIS A 226 16.94 14.14 2.59
C HIS A 226 17.85 14.52 1.45
N GLU A 227 17.95 15.79 1.16
CA GLU A 227 18.92 16.29 0.19
C GLU A 227 20.37 16.13 0.69
N TYR A 228 20.55 16.04 2.00
CA TYR A 228 21.84 15.84 2.63
C TYR A 228 21.72 14.84 3.78
N PRO A 229 22.50 13.75 3.76
CA PRO A 229 22.76 13.04 5.00
C PRO A 229 23.35 14.08 5.95
N ILE A 230 22.66 14.38 7.02
CA ILE A 230 23.19 15.30 8.03
C ILE A 230 24.23 14.50 8.80
N PRO A 231 25.53 14.56 8.44
CA PRO A 231 26.51 13.63 8.97
C PRO A 231 26.82 13.88 10.45
N ARG A 232 26.18 14.86 11.02
CA ARG A 232 26.35 15.26 12.40
C ARG A 232 25.19 14.94 13.27
N ASP A 233 24.06 14.58 12.66
CA ASP A 233 22.91 14.21 13.43
C ASP A 233 23.10 12.81 13.91
N ARG A 234 23.53 12.78 15.10
CA ARG A 234 23.42 11.61 15.95
C ARG A 234 21.99 11.13 16.06
N PHE A 235 21.09 11.92 15.60
CA PHE A 235 19.69 11.66 15.35
C PHE A 235 19.51 11.33 13.89
N VAL A 236 19.88 10.14 13.56
CA VAL A 236 19.53 9.57 12.27
C VAL A 236 18.03 9.25 12.26
N TRP A 237 17.23 10.17 12.74
CA TRP A 237 15.84 10.23 12.39
C TRP A 237 15.77 10.62 10.93
N SER A 238 16.06 9.65 10.12
CA SER A 238 15.73 9.70 8.74
C SER A 238 14.23 9.61 8.66
N MET A 239 13.57 10.72 8.49
CA MET A 239 12.15 10.74 8.19
C MET A 239 11.85 10.06 6.85
N ASP A 240 12.89 9.78 6.04
CA ASP A 240 12.86 8.91 4.86
C ASP A 240 12.90 7.43 5.22
N GLY A 241 13.42 7.09 6.37
CA GLY A 241 13.81 5.72 6.71
C GLY A 241 12.71 4.87 7.28
N GLY A 242 11.60 5.45 7.70
CA GLY A 242 10.60 4.64 8.32
C GLY A 242 9.32 5.39 8.65
N ALA A 243 8.21 4.77 8.35
CA ALA A 243 6.95 5.26 8.86
C ALA A 243 6.87 5.01 10.36
N VAL A 244 6.51 6.03 11.09
CA VAL A 244 5.94 5.86 12.41
C VAL A 244 4.61 5.15 12.23
N THR A 245 4.44 4.01 12.87
CA THR A 245 3.21 3.22 12.75
C THR A 245 2.42 3.29 14.03
N ILE A 246 1.22 3.87 13.97
CA ILE A 246 0.29 3.92 15.09
C ILE A 246 -0.83 2.92 14.84
N ARG A 247 -1.13 2.06 15.81
CA ARG A 247 -2.20 1.08 15.76
C ARG A 247 -3.29 1.48 16.75
N VAL A 248 -4.31 2.17 16.26
CA VAL A 248 -5.44 2.63 17.08
C VAL A 248 -6.48 1.51 17.15
N PRO A 249 -6.79 0.97 18.35
CA PRO A 249 -7.85 -0.02 18.49
C PRO A 249 -9.19 0.52 18.01
N LEU A 250 -9.93 -0.21 17.17
CA LEU A 250 -11.25 0.24 16.68
C LEU A 250 -12.22 0.48 17.82
N ALA A 251 -12.07 -0.24 18.95
CA ALA A 251 -12.86 0.01 20.14
C ALA A 251 -12.72 1.43 20.69
N ALA A 252 -11.56 2.07 20.52
CA ALA A 252 -11.36 3.46 20.94
C ALA A 252 -12.09 4.48 20.04
N LEU A 253 -12.48 4.07 18.85
CA LEU A 253 -13.18 4.88 17.85
C LEU A 253 -14.63 4.42 17.63
N ALA A 254 -15.10 3.37 18.33
CA ALA A 254 -16.36 2.69 18.05
C ALA A 254 -17.58 3.63 18.03
N ALA A 255 -17.63 4.61 18.91
CA ALA A 255 -18.70 5.60 18.92
C ALA A 255 -18.79 6.47 17.66
N SER A 256 -17.68 6.62 16.95
CA SER A 256 -17.51 7.47 15.77
C SER A 256 -17.56 6.68 14.44
N LEU A 257 -17.23 5.38 14.48
CA LEU A 257 -17.23 4.51 13.30
C LEU A 257 -18.63 4.09 12.88
N ARG A 258 -18.80 3.76 11.61
CA ARG A 258 -20.00 3.09 11.11
C ARG A 258 -20.00 1.63 11.60
N PRO A 259 -21.19 1.03 11.86
CA PRO A 259 -21.29 -0.35 12.36
C PRO A 259 -20.55 -1.38 11.50
N GLU A 260 -20.61 -1.24 10.17
CA GLU A 260 -19.95 -2.13 9.21
C GLU A 260 -18.43 -2.11 9.29
N TYR A 261 -17.85 -1.06 9.91
CA TYR A 261 -16.40 -0.88 10.08
C TYR A 261 -15.95 -0.92 11.54
N GLY A 262 -16.71 -1.59 12.42
CA GLY A 262 -16.39 -1.78 13.82
C GLY A 262 -16.97 -0.76 14.78
N GLY A 263 -17.95 0.03 14.32
CA GLY A 263 -18.72 0.97 15.16
C GLY A 263 -19.83 0.33 15.98
N THR A 264 -20.36 1.09 16.92
CA THR A 264 -21.50 0.74 17.76
C THR A 264 -22.68 1.65 17.52
#